data_a170e34024db6614976b93c7ea91f79a
#
_entry.id   a170e34024db6614976b93c7ea91f79a
#
_cell.length_a   1.000
_cell.length_b   1.000
_cell.length_c   1.000
_cell.angle_alpha   90.00
_cell.angle_beta   90.00
_cell.angle_gamma   90.00
#
_symmetry.space_group_name_H-M   'P 1'
#
loop_
_entity.id
_entity.type
_entity.pdbx_description
1 polymer ?
#
loop_
_entity_poly.entity_id
_entity_poly.type
_entity_poly.pdbx_seq_one_letter_code
_entity_poly.pdbx_strand_id
1 'polypeptide(L)'
;LCDAPVCTKACKPGLDPGRLLRACKMDNLAGAILRAYQMEACRDCDGHPCEKACLRGRTDRAISITQIVRQLQDMPNPTDSSPLTSSPDLAIDFCGIRCANPFILASSPVAHNYEICVRALEAGWAGICFKTISFYPSHEVSPRFDQMEVDGVPFIGFKNMEQLSEASVEENFDTLYRLKQRYPDKLIISSIMGRTDDEWTRLAQYSTQAGADIIECNFSCPQMTQEGMGSDVGQSPELVRRFTAATRRGTHLPILAKMTPNIGQMTPVSLAAHEGGATGIAAINTIKCITRIDEKALTARPVVCG
;
A
#
# COMPACT_ATOMS: atom_id res chain seq x y z
N LEU A 1 3.55 -21.02 4.30
CA LEU A 1 2.35 -20.78 5.10
C LEU A 1 1.12 -20.87 4.21
N CYS A 2 0.03 -21.43 4.74
CA CYS A 2 -1.25 -21.51 4.04
C CYS A 2 -1.96 -20.15 4.14
N ASP A 3 -2.52 -19.64 3.03
CA ASP A 3 -3.31 -18.41 3.03
C ASP A 3 -4.61 -18.61 3.81
N ALA A 4 -5.24 -19.75 3.63
CA ALA A 4 -6.39 -20.21 4.42
C ALA A 4 -5.99 -21.44 5.25
N PRO A 5 -5.52 -21.26 6.50
CA PRO A 5 -4.95 -22.34 7.28
C PRO A 5 -6.02 -23.37 7.69
N VAL A 6 -5.98 -24.55 7.06
CA VAL A 6 -6.90 -25.65 7.35
C VAL A 6 -6.80 -26.14 8.79
N CYS A 7 -5.66 -25.98 9.44
CA CYS A 7 -5.46 -26.29 10.86
C CYS A 7 -6.35 -25.43 11.76
N THR A 8 -6.57 -24.14 11.42
CA THR A 8 -7.49 -23.25 12.15
C THR A 8 -8.93 -23.71 11.97
N LYS A 9 -9.34 -24.09 10.75
CA LYS A 9 -10.69 -24.60 10.49
C LYS A 9 -10.96 -25.93 11.17
N ALA A 10 -9.95 -26.78 11.31
CA ALA A 10 -10.04 -28.08 11.93
C ALA A 10 -9.98 -28.07 13.48
N CYS A 11 -9.62 -26.93 14.07
CA CYS A 11 -9.49 -26.80 15.51
C CYS A 11 -10.85 -26.76 16.17
N LYS A 12 -11.22 -27.83 16.89
CA LYS A 12 -12.52 -27.97 17.57
C LYS A 12 -12.81 -26.88 18.62
N PRO A 13 -11.83 -26.46 19.46
CA PRO A 13 -12.03 -25.38 20.40
C PRO A 13 -12.11 -23.97 19.73
N GLY A 14 -12.02 -23.89 18.41
CA GLY A 14 -12.08 -22.58 17.72
C GLY A 14 -10.82 -21.71 17.86
N LEU A 15 -9.70 -22.30 18.24
CA LEU A 15 -8.41 -21.59 18.37
C LEU A 15 -7.79 -21.35 17.00
N ASP A 16 -6.80 -20.45 16.94
CA ASP A 16 -6.15 -20.07 15.67
C ASP A 16 -4.66 -20.48 15.61
N PRO A 17 -4.37 -21.77 15.40
CA PRO A 17 -3.00 -22.24 15.22
C PRO A 17 -2.33 -21.63 13.97
N GLY A 18 -3.09 -21.20 12.97
CA GLY A 18 -2.54 -20.56 11.79
C GLY A 18 -1.86 -19.23 12.09
N ARG A 19 -2.47 -18.39 12.93
CA ARG A 19 -1.89 -17.13 13.39
C ARG A 19 -0.66 -17.34 14.28
N LEU A 20 -0.70 -18.35 15.15
CA LEU A 20 0.46 -18.71 15.99
C LEU A 20 1.65 -19.10 15.11
N LEU A 21 1.46 -20.03 14.17
CA LEU A 21 2.52 -20.47 13.24
C LEU A 21 3.05 -19.32 12.37
N ARG A 22 2.18 -18.37 12.00
CA ARG A 22 2.60 -17.17 11.28
C ARG A 22 3.47 -16.27 12.14
N ALA A 23 3.13 -16.06 13.40
CA ALA A 23 3.97 -15.30 14.33
C ALA A 23 5.36 -15.94 14.49
N CYS A 24 5.42 -17.27 14.65
CA CYS A 24 6.71 -18.00 14.69
C CYS A 24 7.53 -17.78 13.40
N LYS A 25 6.90 -17.87 12.23
CA LYS A 25 7.63 -17.69 10.95
C LYS A 25 8.16 -16.28 10.74
N MET A 26 7.49 -15.29 11.30
CA MET A 26 7.86 -13.86 11.17
C MET A 26 8.79 -13.43 12.31
N ASP A 27 9.41 -14.37 13.02
CA ASP A 27 10.32 -14.13 14.16
C ASP A 27 9.70 -13.26 15.27
N ASN A 28 8.37 -13.18 15.30
CA ASN A 28 7.62 -12.51 16.37
C ASN A 28 7.40 -13.47 17.54
N LEU A 29 8.48 -13.76 18.28
CA LEU A 29 8.44 -14.72 19.39
C LEU A 29 7.49 -14.27 20.50
N ALA A 30 7.50 -13.00 20.89
CA ALA A 30 6.60 -12.46 21.90
C ALA A 30 5.13 -12.62 21.49
N GLY A 31 4.78 -12.29 20.25
CA GLY A 31 3.45 -12.50 19.72
C GLY A 31 3.05 -13.98 19.60
N ALA A 32 4.00 -14.89 19.36
CA ALA A 32 3.76 -16.33 19.35
C ALA A 32 3.46 -16.86 20.75
N ILE A 33 4.24 -16.44 21.77
CA ILE A 33 4.04 -16.81 23.17
C ILE A 33 2.67 -16.33 23.66
N LEU A 34 2.32 -15.06 23.45
CA LEU A 34 1.00 -14.52 23.83
C LEU A 34 -0.15 -15.32 23.23
N ARG A 35 -0.04 -15.73 21.96
CA ARG A 35 -1.06 -16.58 21.30
C ARG A 35 -1.09 -17.99 21.90
N ALA A 36 0.06 -18.55 22.24
CA ALA A 36 0.13 -19.87 22.86
C ALA A 36 -0.57 -19.87 24.21
N TYR A 37 -0.39 -18.85 25.03
CA TYR A 37 -1.10 -18.69 26.31
C TYR A 37 -2.63 -18.63 26.14
N GLN A 38 -3.12 -18.06 25.05
CA GLN A 38 -4.55 -18.07 24.71
C GLN A 38 -5.05 -19.42 24.23
N MET A 39 -4.17 -20.40 24.05
CA MET A 39 -4.49 -21.73 23.51
C MET A 39 -4.38 -22.82 24.57
N GLU A 40 -4.80 -22.56 25.80
CA GLU A 40 -4.74 -23.51 26.92
C GLU A 40 -5.35 -24.88 26.59
N ALA A 41 -6.50 -24.91 25.90
CA ALA A 41 -7.16 -26.13 25.46
C ALA A 41 -6.31 -27.02 24.51
N CYS A 42 -5.18 -26.50 23.99
CA CYS A 42 -4.25 -27.32 23.21
C CYS A 42 -3.42 -28.27 24.08
N ARG A 43 -3.26 -28.00 25.37
CA ARG A 43 -2.50 -28.90 26.27
C ARG A 43 -3.09 -30.28 26.38
N ASP A 44 -4.40 -30.35 26.47
CA ASP A 44 -5.18 -31.58 26.68
C ASP A 44 -5.97 -32.00 25.43
N CYS A 45 -5.56 -31.47 24.25
CA CYS A 45 -6.26 -31.77 23.01
C CYS A 45 -6.00 -33.20 22.54
N ASP A 46 -7.04 -34.03 22.55
CA ASP A 46 -6.99 -35.37 22.02
C ASP A 46 -7.12 -35.41 20.50
N GLY A 47 -6.31 -36.28 19.92
CA GLY A 47 -6.39 -36.60 18.49
C GLY A 47 -5.89 -35.55 17.52
N HIS A 48 -5.46 -34.36 17.97
CA HIS A 48 -4.78 -33.29 17.21
C HIS A 48 -5.38 -33.03 15.82
N PRO A 49 -6.66 -32.63 15.70
CA PRO A 49 -7.35 -32.49 14.41
C PRO A 49 -6.67 -31.46 13.51
N CYS A 50 -6.07 -30.42 14.09
CA CYS A 50 -5.30 -29.40 13.35
C CYS A 50 -4.05 -29.97 12.66
N GLU A 51 -3.35 -30.92 13.29
CA GLU A 51 -2.18 -31.58 12.73
C GLU A 51 -2.59 -32.60 11.65
N LYS A 52 -3.65 -33.36 11.88
CA LYS A 52 -4.24 -34.30 10.90
C LYS A 52 -4.71 -33.58 9.64
N ALA A 53 -5.22 -32.37 9.76
CA ALA A 53 -5.66 -31.55 8.63
C ALA A 53 -4.49 -30.81 7.93
N CYS A 54 -3.28 -30.86 8.48
CA CYS A 54 -2.16 -30.09 7.97
C CYS A 54 -1.81 -30.48 6.52
N LEU A 55 -1.88 -29.51 5.58
CA LEU A 55 -1.57 -29.76 4.16
C LEU A 55 -0.14 -30.21 3.93
N ARG A 56 0.81 -29.78 4.77
CA ARG A 56 2.18 -30.25 4.69
C ARG A 56 2.31 -31.76 4.88
N GLY A 57 1.44 -32.35 5.68
CA GLY A 57 1.39 -33.80 5.88
C GLY A 57 1.10 -34.62 4.62
N ARG A 58 0.66 -33.99 3.53
CA ARG A 58 0.46 -34.63 2.21
C ARG A 58 1.75 -34.78 1.41
N THR A 59 2.77 -33.98 1.71
CA THR A 59 4.03 -33.93 0.95
C THR A 59 5.23 -34.35 1.76
N ASP A 60 5.20 -34.16 3.07
CA ASP A 60 6.29 -34.47 4.02
C ASP A 60 5.66 -34.93 5.34
N ARG A 61 5.78 -34.17 6.38
CA ARG A 61 5.17 -34.41 7.70
C ARG A 61 4.32 -33.24 8.14
N ALA A 62 3.25 -33.52 8.85
CA ALA A 62 2.44 -32.47 9.48
C ALA A 62 3.27 -31.65 10.48
N ILE A 63 2.93 -30.38 10.63
CA ILE A 63 3.54 -29.53 11.67
C ILE A 63 3.03 -29.98 13.02
N SER A 64 3.94 -30.25 13.97
CA SER A 64 3.61 -30.61 15.36
C SER A 64 3.13 -29.39 16.15
N ILE A 65 1.91 -28.95 15.85
CA ILE A 65 1.33 -27.69 16.37
C ILE A 65 1.21 -27.72 17.88
N THR A 66 0.72 -28.84 18.42
CA THR A 66 0.54 -29.01 19.88
C THR A 66 1.85 -28.94 20.62
N GLN A 67 2.91 -29.53 20.07
CA GLN A 67 4.24 -29.44 20.65
C GLN A 67 4.77 -28.02 20.64
N ILE A 68 4.61 -27.28 19.55
CA ILE A 68 4.99 -25.87 19.44
C ILE A 68 4.25 -25.02 20.47
N VAL A 69 2.92 -25.23 20.61
CA VAL A 69 2.12 -24.51 21.61
C VAL A 69 2.65 -24.76 23.03
N ARG A 70 2.91 -26.03 23.38
CA ARG A 70 3.44 -26.39 24.71
C ARG A 70 4.79 -25.74 24.97
N GLN A 71 5.72 -25.81 24.02
CA GLN A 71 7.04 -25.18 24.14
C GLN A 71 6.96 -23.66 24.36
N LEU A 72 6.03 -22.99 23.65
CA LEU A 72 5.82 -21.57 23.82
C LEU A 72 5.13 -21.22 25.15
N GLN A 73 4.25 -22.08 25.65
CA GLN A 73 3.59 -21.91 26.95
C GLN A 73 4.55 -22.16 28.13
N ASP A 74 5.63 -22.90 27.91
CA ASP A 74 6.69 -23.11 28.93
C ASP A 74 7.69 -21.94 28.96
N MET A 75 7.61 -21.00 28.03
CA MET A 75 8.41 -19.77 28.03
C MET A 75 7.77 -18.71 28.94
N PRO A 76 8.57 -17.78 29.52
CA PRO A 76 8.01 -16.67 30.29
C PRO A 76 6.99 -15.87 29.49
N ASN A 77 5.84 -15.59 30.12
CA ASN A 77 4.83 -14.77 29.47
C ASN A 77 5.37 -13.34 29.28
N PRO A 78 5.40 -12.77 28.06
CA PRO A 78 5.90 -11.42 27.83
C PRO A 78 5.13 -10.33 28.60
N THR A 79 3.92 -10.62 29.07
CA THR A 79 3.14 -9.69 29.90
C THR A 79 3.52 -9.71 31.37
N ASP A 80 4.23 -10.76 31.85
CA ASP A 80 4.65 -10.86 33.23
C ASP A 80 5.95 -10.07 33.53
N SER A 81 6.71 -9.76 32.49
CA SER A 81 7.77 -8.75 32.57
C SER A 81 7.11 -7.38 32.50
N SER A 82 7.19 -6.59 33.56
CA SER A 82 6.64 -5.23 33.82
C SER A 82 5.83 -4.61 32.67
N PRO A 83 4.68 -3.99 32.93
CA PRO A 83 3.90 -3.38 31.88
C PRO A 83 4.86 -2.54 31.02
N LEU A 84 4.77 -2.66 29.70
CA LEU A 84 5.46 -1.78 28.76
C LEU A 84 5.11 -0.35 29.19
N THR A 85 5.96 0.25 30.00
CA THR A 85 5.73 1.56 30.65
C THR A 85 5.78 2.70 29.64
N SER A 86 6.11 2.39 28.38
CA SER A 86 6.01 3.33 27.27
C SER A 86 5.61 2.58 26.00
N SER A 87 4.66 3.14 25.26
CA SER A 87 4.42 2.74 23.88
C SER A 87 5.74 2.88 23.09
N PRO A 88 6.09 1.92 22.21
CA PRO A 88 7.31 2.03 21.41
C PRO A 88 7.28 3.35 20.62
N ASP A 89 8.41 4.05 20.60
CA ASP A 89 8.56 5.22 19.73
C ASP A 89 8.58 4.73 18.28
N LEU A 90 7.53 5.10 17.52
CA LEU A 90 7.39 4.77 16.11
C LEU A 90 7.90 5.90 15.21
N ALA A 91 8.44 6.95 15.77
CA ALA A 91 8.87 8.10 15.00
C ALA A 91 10.05 7.74 14.08
N ILE A 92 9.99 8.29 12.85
CA ILE A 92 11.01 8.09 11.82
C ILE A 92 11.46 9.44 11.25
N ASP A 93 12.63 9.44 10.64
CA ASP A 93 13.03 10.46 9.67
C ASP A 93 12.63 9.98 8.26
N PHE A 94 11.86 10.79 7.54
CA PHE A 94 11.44 10.50 6.19
C PHE A 94 11.84 11.64 5.26
N CYS A 95 12.87 11.43 4.46
CA CYS A 95 13.46 12.45 3.58
C CYS A 95 13.92 13.73 4.34
N GLY A 96 14.44 13.59 5.56
CA GLY A 96 14.85 14.70 6.41
C GLY A 96 13.71 15.34 7.21
N ILE A 97 12.50 14.75 7.18
CA ILE A 97 11.32 15.26 7.88
C ILE A 97 10.96 14.30 9.00
N ARG A 98 10.87 14.80 10.24
CA ARG A 98 10.46 14.00 11.39
C ARG A 98 8.98 13.66 11.31
N CYS A 99 8.65 12.38 11.26
CA CYS A 99 7.30 11.85 11.29
C CYS A 99 7.03 11.11 12.60
N ALA A 100 5.82 11.26 13.16
CA ALA A 100 5.44 10.62 14.41
C ALA A 100 5.37 9.08 14.33
N ASN A 101 5.21 8.53 13.13
CA ASN A 101 5.18 7.10 12.82
C ASN A 101 5.41 6.88 11.32
N PRO A 102 5.64 5.63 10.85
CA PRO A 102 5.90 5.35 9.43
C PRO A 102 4.62 5.25 8.56
N PHE A 103 3.44 5.52 9.10
CA PHE A 103 2.19 5.34 8.39
C PHE A 103 1.77 6.62 7.67
N ILE A 104 1.87 6.59 6.34
CA ILE A 104 1.48 7.68 5.45
C ILE A 104 0.36 7.18 4.54
N LEU A 105 -0.75 7.92 4.47
CA LEU A 105 -1.86 7.58 3.58
C LEU A 105 -1.45 7.83 2.14
N ALA A 106 -1.50 6.80 1.30
CA ALA A 106 -1.10 6.89 -0.10
C ALA A 106 -2.10 7.71 -0.93
N SER A 107 -1.60 8.28 -2.04
CA SER A 107 -2.43 8.92 -3.06
C SER A 107 -3.47 7.94 -3.60
N SER A 108 -4.73 8.21 -3.31
CA SER A 108 -5.84 7.27 -3.53
C SER A 108 -7.20 8.00 -3.36
N PRO A 109 -8.34 7.30 -3.57
CA PRO A 109 -9.68 7.84 -3.31
C PRO A 109 -9.87 8.41 -1.91
N VAL A 110 -9.17 7.82 -0.93
CA VAL A 110 -9.29 8.26 0.47
C VAL A 110 -8.32 9.40 0.83
N ALA A 111 -7.73 10.04 -0.17
CA ALA A 111 -6.87 11.22 0.00
C ALA A 111 -7.16 12.30 -1.05
N HIS A 112 -8.43 12.44 -1.49
CA HIS A 112 -8.80 13.33 -2.62
C HIS A 112 -9.47 14.65 -2.22
N ASN A 113 -9.93 14.79 -0.98
CA ASN A 113 -10.54 16.01 -0.50
C ASN A 113 -10.15 16.35 0.93
N TYR A 114 -10.45 17.58 1.34
CA TYR A 114 -10.08 18.11 2.64
C TYR A 114 -10.61 17.28 3.81
N GLU A 115 -11.89 16.95 3.80
CA GLU A 115 -12.58 16.29 4.92
C GLU A 115 -12.06 14.88 5.20
N ILE A 116 -11.78 14.11 4.13
CA ILE A 116 -11.23 12.75 4.26
C ILE A 116 -9.78 12.81 4.74
N CYS A 117 -8.98 13.73 4.20
CA CYS A 117 -7.61 13.95 4.65
C CYS A 117 -7.55 14.34 6.13
N VAL A 118 -8.43 15.23 6.59
CA VAL A 118 -8.55 15.61 8.00
C VAL A 118 -8.83 14.40 8.87
N ARG A 119 -9.80 13.55 8.49
CA ARG A 119 -10.12 12.32 9.25
C ARG A 119 -8.92 11.38 9.38
N ALA A 120 -8.13 11.22 8.32
CA ALA A 120 -6.93 10.40 8.35
C ALA A 120 -5.88 10.97 9.33
N LEU A 121 -5.60 12.26 9.23
CA LEU A 121 -4.62 12.93 10.10
C LEU A 121 -5.05 12.91 11.57
N GLU A 122 -6.34 13.09 11.85
CA GLU A 122 -6.92 13.00 13.19
C GLU A 122 -6.95 11.55 13.73
N ALA A 123 -7.05 10.55 12.85
CA ALA A 123 -6.93 9.13 13.21
C ALA A 123 -5.51 8.68 13.54
N GLY A 124 -4.50 9.57 13.45
CA GLY A 124 -3.12 9.30 13.84
C GLY A 124 -2.14 9.01 12.71
N TRP A 125 -2.56 9.10 11.45
CA TRP A 125 -1.62 9.03 10.33
C TRP A 125 -0.55 10.12 10.45
N ALA A 126 0.70 9.76 10.19
CA ALA A 126 1.82 10.72 10.24
C ALA A 126 1.75 11.75 9.11
N GLY A 127 1.14 11.37 8.01
CA GLY A 127 0.97 12.25 6.86
C GLY A 127 0.05 11.64 5.80
N ILE A 128 -0.13 12.40 4.74
CA ILE A 128 -0.90 12.00 3.57
C ILE A 128 -0.12 12.29 2.29
N CYS A 129 -0.32 11.45 1.28
CA CYS A 129 -0.04 11.77 -0.10
C CYS A 129 -1.36 12.10 -0.80
N PHE A 130 -1.55 13.35 -1.17
CA PHE A 130 -2.79 13.82 -1.77
C PHE A 130 -3.02 13.21 -3.15
N LYS A 131 -4.29 13.11 -3.56
CA LYS A 131 -4.68 12.61 -4.88
C LYS A 131 -3.95 13.36 -5.99
N THR A 132 -3.45 12.63 -6.98
CA THR A 132 -2.61 13.19 -8.04
C THR A 132 -3.27 14.34 -8.78
N ILE A 133 -2.61 15.48 -8.80
CA ILE A 133 -3.02 16.74 -9.43
C ILE A 133 -2.42 16.83 -10.82
N SER A 134 -3.21 17.26 -11.79
CA SER A 134 -2.78 17.43 -13.18
C SER A 134 -3.57 18.54 -13.86
N PHE A 135 -3.01 19.15 -14.90
CA PHE A 135 -3.76 20.01 -15.83
C PHE A 135 -4.66 19.20 -16.78
N TYR A 136 -4.46 17.89 -16.85
CA TYR A 136 -5.27 17.01 -17.68
C TYR A 136 -6.57 16.64 -16.94
N PRO A 137 -7.75 16.85 -17.54
CA PRO A 137 -9.01 16.45 -16.94
C PRO A 137 -9.13 14.93 -16.90
N SER A 138 -9.51 14.40 -15.74
CA SER A 138 -9.73 12.97 -15.59
C SER A 138 -11.17 12.61 -15.99
N HIS A 139 -11.32 11.47 -16.64
CA HIS A 139 -12.62 10.90 -17.00
C HIS A 139 -12.68 9.47 -16.46
N GLU A 140 -13.21 9.34 -15.26
CA GLU A 140 -13.37 8.01 -14.66
C GLU A 140 -14.42 7.18 -15.39
N VAL A 141 -14.12 5.89 -15.55
CA VAL A 141 -15.01 4.93 -16.18
C VAL A 141 -15.67 4.01 -15.14
N SER A 142 -16.83 3.48 -15.49
CA SER A 142 -17.61 2.55 -14.68
C SER A 142 -17.82 1.24 -15.46
N PRO A 143 -17.96 0.06 -14.80
CA PRO A 143 -17.97 -0.17 -13.35
C PRO A 143 -16.58 -0.28 -12.72
N ARG A 144 -16.49 0.03 -11.44
CA ARG A 144 -15.21 -0.05 -10.66
C ARG A 144 -14.92 -1.41 -10.05
N PHE A 145 -15.85 -2.35 -10.12
CA PHE A 145 -15.72 -3.70 -9.61
C PHE A 145 -16.46 -4.70 -10.49
N ASP A 146 -16.09 -5.95 -10.39
CA ASP A 146 -16.74 -7.07 -11.04
C ASP A 146 -16.91 -8.23 -10.07
N GLN A 147 -17.90 -9.08 -10.32
CA GLN A 147 -18.13 -10.30 -9.57
C GLN A 147 -17.90 -11.51 -10.48
N MET A 148 -17.20 -12.48 -9.95
CA MET A 148 -17.01 -13.78 -10.59
C MET A 148 -17.31 -14.88 -9.60
N GLU A 149 -17.62 -16.06 -10.11
CA GLU A 149 -17.82 -17.28 -9.31
C GLU A 149 -16.62 -18.21 -9.50
N VAL A 150 -16.11 -18.73 -8.39
CA VAL A 150 -15.04 -19.73 -8.38
C VAL A 150 -15.53 -20.89 -7.50
N ASP A 151 -15.67 -22.07 -8.08
CA ASP A 151 -16.14 -23.29 -7.41
C ASP A 151 -17.48 -23.10 -6.67
N GLY A 152 -18.42 -22.39 -7.30
CA GLY A 152 -19.74 -22.09 -6.73
C GLY A 152 -19.74 -21.02 -5.63
N VAL A 153 -18.61 -20.40 -5.34
CA VAL A 153 -18.49 -19.31 -4.37
C VAL A 153 -18.36 -17.98 -5.09
N PRO A 154 -19.24 -17.01 -4.85
CA PRO A 154 -19.11 -15.69 -5.44
C PRO A 154 -17.84 -15.02 -4.93
N PHE A 155 -17.05 -14.51 -5.86
CA PHE A 155 -15.84 -13.74 -5.60
C PHE A 155 -16.01 -12.33 -6.18
N ILE A 156 -15.75 -11.33 -5.37
CA ILE A 156 -15.79 -9.95 -5.82
C ILE A 156 -14.35 -9.51 -6.10
N GLY A 157 -14.07 -9.24 -7.36
CA GLY A 157 -12.85 -8.60 -7.79
C GLY A 157 -13.00 -7.08 -7.71
N PHE A 158 -12.05 -6.41 -7.04
CA PHE A 158 -11.99 -4.97 -7.06
C PHE A 158 -11.04 -4.49 -8.14
N LYS A 159 -11.51 -3.50 -8.87
CA LYS A 159 -10.77 -2.84 -9.89
C LYS A 159 -10.56 -1.38 -9.51
N ASN A 160 -9.33 -0.93 -9.53
CA ASN A 160 -9.03 0.47 -9.38
C ASN A 160 -9.20 1.18 -10.72
N MET A 161 -10.25 1.97 -10.86
CA MET A 161 -10.57 2.76 -12.05
C MET A 161 -10.20 4.22 -11.90
N GLU A 162 -9.61 4.60 -10.78
CA GLU A 162 -9.26 5.98 -10.51
C GLU A 162 -8.07 6.44 -11.35
N GLN A 163 -8.21 7.64 -11.86
CA GLN A 163 -7.17 8.33 -12.61
C GLN A 163 -6.52 9.41 -11.73
N LEU A 164 -6.98 10.63 -11.87
CA LEU A 164 -6.43 11.84 -11.26
C LEU A 164 -7.48 12.51 -10.39
N SER A 165 -7.15 13.64 -9.76
CA SER A 165 -8.15 14.46 -9.09
C SER A 165 -9.15 15.04 -10.11
N GLU A 166 -10.44 15.03 -9.76
CA GLU A 166 -11.50 15.63 -10.55
C GLU A 166 -11.69 17.12 -10.27
N ALA A 167 -11.14 17.60 -9.15
CA ALA A 167 -11.15 19.01 -8.80
C ALA A 167 -10.18 19.81 -9.68
N SER A 168 -10.42 21.11 -9.81
CA SER A 168 -9.52 22.01 -10.51
C SER A 168 -8.13 22.04 -9.85
N VAL A 169 -7.12 22.47 -10.60
CA VAL A 169 -5.75 22.61 -10.08
C VAL A 169 -5.74 23.58 -8.90
N GLU A 170 -6.46 24.68 -9.00
CA GLU A 170 -6.57 25.71 -7.98
C GLU A 170 -7.21 25.20 -6.70
N GLU A 171 -8.32 24.45 -6.80
CA GLU A 171 -9.02 23.85 -5.66
C GLU A 171 -8.16 22.82 -4.95
N ASN A 172 -7.41 22.03 -5.70
CA ASN A 172 -6.48 21.04 -5.14
C ASN A 172 -5.37 21.72 -4.32
N PHE A 173 -4.74 22.78 -4.86
CA PHE A 173 -3.68 23.48 -4.16
C PHE A 173 -4.19 24.31 -2.98
N ASP A 174 -5.41 24.88 -3.05
CA ASP A 174 -6.07 25.47 -1.88
C ASP A 174 -6.28 24.43 -0.78
N THR A 175 -6.72 23.23 -1.15
CA THR A 175 -6.88 22.13 -0.21
C THR A 175 -5.57 21.74 0.47
N LEU A 176 -4.47 21.60 -0.28
CA LEU A 176 -3.15 21.33 0.28
C LEU A 176 -2.70 22.44 1.25
N TYR A 177 -2.85 23.69 0.85
CA TYR A 177 -2.52 24.85 1.68
C TYR A 177 -3.28 24.81 3.00
N ARG A 178 -4.61 24.64 2.96
CA ARG A 178 -5.46 24.54 4.17
C ARG A 178 -5.09 23.37 5.06
N LEU A 179 -4.76 22.22 4.50
CA LEU A 179 -4.30 21.06 5.25
C LEU A 179 -2.97 21.37 5.97
N LYS A 180 -2.01 21.98 5.29
CA LYS A 180 -0.72 22.32 5.88
C LYS A 180 -0.84 23.40 6.96
N GLN A 181 -1.71 24.39 6.77
CA GLN A 181 -1.99 25.41 7.81
C GLN A 181 -2.59 24.80 9.06
N ARG A 182 -3.51 23.84 8.92
CA ARG A 182 -4.15 23.19 10.06
C ARG A 182 -3.26 22.16 10.76
N TYR A 183 -2.40 21.49 10.01
CA TYR A 183 -1.54 20.40 10.50
C TYR A 183 -0.07 20.65 10.15
N PRO A 184 0.57 21.67 10.73
CA PRO A 184 1.95 22.04 10.39
C PRO A 184 2.96 20.93 10.67
N ASP A 185 2.68 20.08 11.68
CA ASP A 185 3.56 18.97 12.09
C ASP A 185 3.30 17.66 11.32
N LYS A 186 2.30 17.64 10.44
CA LYS A 186 1.99 16.46 9.63
C LYS A 186 2.63 16.58 8.26
N LEU A 187 3.04 15.42 7.73
CA LEU A 187 3.63 15.33 6.40
C LEU A 187 2.54 15.47 5.33
N ILE A 188 2.68 16.46 4.46
CA ILE A 188 1.80 16.67 3.31
C ILE A 188 2.60 16.45 2.02
N ILE A 189 2.30 15.37 1.32
CA ILE A 189 2.91 15.03 0.03
C ILE A 189 1.96 15.44 -1.09
N SER A 190 2.43 16.24 -2.03
CA SER A 190 1.69 16.59 -3.24
C SER A 190 2.03 15.60 -4.35
N SER A 191 1.08 14.76 -4.76
CA SER A 191 1.24 13.89 -5.92
C SER A 191 0.84 14.65 -7.19
N ILE A 192 1.73 14.66 -8.19
CA ILE A 192 1.54 15.41 -9.44
C ILE A 192 1.78 14.54 -10.67
N MET A 193 1.14 14.92 -11.79
CA MET A 193 1.36 14.34 -13.11
C MET A 193 1.23 15.41 -14.20
N GLY A 194 2.25 15.56 -15.01
CA GLY A 194 2.26 16.44 -16.19
C GLY A 194 2.49 15.65 -17.47
N ARG A 195 2.28 16.31 -18.62
CA ARG A 195 2.53 15.79 -19.97
C ARG A 195 3.81 16.37 -20.57
N THR A 196 4.15 17.59 -20.18
CA THR A 196 5.29 18.34 -20.69
C THR A 196 6.21 18.76 -19.57
N ASP A 197 7.46 19.05 -19.88
CA ASP A 197 8.42 19.58 -18.92
C ASP A 197 7.91 20.81 -18.20
N ASP A 198 7.21 21.70 -18.91
CA ASP A 198 6.62 22.92 -18.34
C ASP A 198 5.54 22.57 -17.31
N GLU A 199 4.63 21.65 -17.65
CA GLU A 199 3.58 21.22 -16.72
C GLU A 199 4.17 20.62 -15.44
N TRP A 200 5.16 19.72 -15.54
CA TRP A 200 5.85 19.16 -14.38
C TRP A 200 6.51 20.23 -13.51
N THR A 201 7.19 21.18 -14.15
CA THR A 201 7.85 22.31 -13.46
C THR A 201 6.82 23.18 -12.73
N ARG A 202 5.72 23.56 -13.40
CA ARG A 202 4.68 24.42 -12.83
C ARG A 202 3.92 23.73 -11.69
N LEU A 203 3.54 22.46 -11.85
CA LEU A 203 2.89 21.70 -10.78
C LEU A 203 3.78 21.60 -9.54
N ALA A 204 5.11 21.42 -9.73
CA ALA A 204 6.06 21.42 -8.62
C ALA A 204 6.16 22.79 -7.93
N GLN A 205 6.14 23.89 -8.69
CA GLN A 205 6.10 25.24 -8.13
C GLN A 205 4.85 25.48 -7.30
N TYR A 206 3.68 25.13 -7.83
CA TYR A 206 2.40 25.29 -7.12
C TYR A 206 2.33 24.43 -5.86
N SER A 207 2.85 23.19 -5.93
CA SER A 207 2.95 22.32 -4.75
C SER A 207 3.81 22.94 -3.66
N THR A 208 4.95 23.51 -4.03
CA THR A 208 5.85 24.21 -3.09
C THR A 208 5.18 25.43 -2.48
N GLN A 209 4.50 26.23 -3.28
CA GLN A 209 3.76 27.43 -2.82
C GLN A 209 2.59 27.07 -1.92
N ALA A 210 1.92 25.95 -2.16
CA ALA A 210 0.84 25.43 -1.31
C ALA A 210 1.35 24.86 0.03
N GLY A 211 2.69 24.79 0.24
CA GLY A 211 3.27 24.32 1.49
C GLY A 211 3.40 22.81 1.61
N ALA A 212 3.42 22.09 0.50
CA ALA A 212 3.76 20.66 0.53
C ALA A 212 5.17 20.46 1.08
N ASP A 213 5.39 19.34 1.77
CA ASP A 213 6.69 18.97 2.32
C ASP A 213 7.51 18.12 1.34
N ILE A 214 6.83 17.33 0.53
CA ILE A 214 7.43 16.41 -0.47
C ILE A 214 6.57 16.46 -1.73
N ILE A 215 7.18 16.24 -2.88
CA ILE A 215 6.48 16.04 -4.15
C ILE A 215 6.59 14.58 -4.56
N GLU A 216 5.47 13.96 -4.92
CA GLU A 216 5.43 12.64 -5.55
C GLU A 216 5.17 12.78 -7.05
N CYS A 217 6.14 12.37 -7.88
CA CYS A 217 5.97 12.25 -9.32
C CYS A 217 5.23 10.94 -9.63
N ASN A 218 3.98 11.00 -10.09
CA ASN A 218 3.21 9.82 -10.44
C ASN A 218 3.54 9.37 -11.88
N PHE A 219 4.50 8.45 -12.02
CA PHE A 219 4.89 7.80 -13.28
C PHE A 219 4.16 6.47 -13.52
N SER A 220 3.02 6.25 -12.89
CA SER A 220 2.57 4.87 -12.72
C SER A 220 1.09 4.64 -12.96
N CYS A 221 0.27 5.67 -13.17
CA CYS A 221 -1.16 5.48 -13.38
C CYS A 221 -1.41 4.61 -14.63
N PRO A 222 -2.00 3.40 -14.49
CA PRO A 222 -2.17 2.50 -15.62
C PRO A 222 -3.35 2.85 -16.51
N GLN A 223 -4.17 3.80 -16.10
CA GLN A 223 -5.47 4.13 -16.68
C GLN A 223 -5.44 5.37 -17.58
N MET A 224 -4.27 5.97 -17.76
CA MET A 224 -4.15 7.12 -18.65
C MET A 224 -4.38 6.70 -20.09
N THR A 225 -5.36 7.32 -20.72
CA THR A 225 -5.71 7.08 -22.14
C THR A 225 -4.85 7.92 -23.08
N GLN A 226 -4.05 8.83 -22.55
CA GLN A 226 -3.18 9.70 -23.30
C GLN A 226 -1.76 9.13 -23.35
N GLU A 227 -1.23 8.99 -24.56
CA GLU A 227 0.15 8.58 -24.77
C GLU A 227 1.15 9.52 -24.07
N GLY A 228 2.20 8.96 -23.50
CA GLY A 228 3.23 9.72 -22.80
C GLY A 228 2.84 10.21 -21.40
N MET A 229 1.81 9.61 -20.78
CA MET A 229 1.41 9.85 -19.40
C MET A 229 1.34 8.55 -18.59
N GLY A 230 1.44 8.69 -17.26
CA GLY A 230 1.23 7.57 -16.34
C GLY A 230 2.23 6.43 -16.55
N SER A 231 1.73 5.21 -16.73
CA SER A 231 2.57 4.01 -16.85
C SER A 231 3.46 3.98 -18.09
N ASP A 232 3.14 4.74 -19.14
CA ASP A 232 3.99 4.84 -20.33
C ASP A 232 5.31 5.56 -19.98
N VAL A 233 5.21 6.63 -19.18
CA VAL A 233 6.39 7.32 -18.63
C VAL A 233 7.17 6.37 -17.72
N GLY A 234 6.49 5.68 -16.79
CA GLY A 234 7.13 4.81 -15.81
C GLY A 234 7.86 3.59 -16.40
N GLN A 235 7.60 3.25 -17.67
CA GLN A 235 8.29 2.19 -18.41
C GLN A 235 9.51 2.69 -19.18
N SER A 236 9.70 4.01 -19.31
CA SER A 236 10.80 4.63 -20.06
C SER A 236 11.81 5.30 -19.12
N PRO A 237 13.04 4.78 -18.97
CA PRO A 237 14.06 5.42 -18.16
C PRO A 237 14.34 6.86 -18.60
N GLU A 238 14.29 7.13 -19.91
CA GLU A 238 14.52 8.47 -20.46
C GLU A 238 13.44 9.46 -19.99
N LEU A 239 12.16 9.10 -20.11
CA LEU A 239 11.05 9.96 -19.68
C LEU A 239 11.02 10.15 -18.18
N VAL A 240 11.29 9.10 -17.40
CA VAL A 240 11.37 9.18 -15.93
C VAL A 240 12.47 10.17 -15.53
N ARG A 241 13.67 10.06 -16.07
CA ARG A 241 14.76 11.00 -15.80
C ARG A 241 14.39 12.42 -16.19
N ARG A 242 13.87 12.62 -17.40
CA ARG A 242 13.49 13.93 -17.96
C ARG A 242 12.45 14.63 -17.09
N PHE A 243 11.37 13.96 -16.74
CA PHE A 243 10.28 14.56 -15.98
C PHE A 243 10.61 14.72 -14.49
N THR A 244 11.44 13.85 -13.93
CA THR A 244 11.99 14.09 -12.58
C THR A 244 12.86 15.35 -12.58
N ALA A 245 13.72 15.52 -13.57
CA ALA A 245 14.54 16.75 -13.71
C ALA A 245 13.68 17.99 -13.97
N ALA A 246 12.58 17.86 -14.73
CA ALA A 246 11.61 18.94 -14.92
C ALA A 246 10.95 19.35 -13.59
N THR A 247 10.52 18.37 -12.79
CA THR A 247 9.98 18.59 -11.44
C THR A 247 11.01 19.29 -10.55
N ARG A 248 12.28 18.83 -10.57
CA ARG A 248 13.38 19.43 -9.79
C ARG A 248 13.60 20.89 -10.11
N ARG A 249 13.40 21.33 -11.35
CA ARG A 249 13.49 22.75 -11.72
C ARG A 249 12.43 23.61 -11.04
N GLY A 250 11.29 23.03 -10.68
CA GLY A 250 10.17 23.73 -10.03
C GLY A 250 10.23 23.75 -8.50
N THR A 251 11.11 22.98 -7.86
CA THR A 251 11.10 22.83 -6.40
C THR A 251 12.46 22.52 -5.82
N HIS A 252 12.66 22.89 -4.55
CA HIS A 252 13.77 22.46 -3.71
C HIS A 252 13.39 21.30 -2.78
N LEU A 253 12.10 20.95 -2.70
CA LEU A 253 11.58 19.89 -1.81
C LEU A 253 12.10 18.50 -2.21
N PRO A 254 12.11 17.52 -1.29
CA PRO A 254 12.33 16.13 -1.66
C PRO A 254 11.34 15.67 -2.73
N ILE A 255 11.81 14.82 -3.64
CA ILE A 255 10.99 14.24 -4.72
C ILE A 255 10.96 12.72 -4.56
N LEU A 256 9.76 12.16 -4.52
CA LEU A 256 9.52 10.73 -4.63
C LEU A 256 9.10 10.39 -6.06
N ALA A 257 9.71 9.38 -6.66
CA ALA A 257 9.25 8.83 -7.93
C ALA A 257 8.36 7.61 -7.67
N LYS A 258 7.06 7.72 -7.94
CA LYS A 258 6.13 6.61 -7.77
C LYS A 258 6.10 5.76 -9.03
N MET A 259 6.53 4.50 -8.86
CA MET A 259 6.81 3.59 -9.95
C MET A 259 5.63 2.68 -10.27
N THR A 260 5.54 2.28 -11.55
CA THR A 260 4.60 1.26 -12.01
C THR A 260 5.14 -0.15 -11.76
N PRO A 261 4.32 -1.11 -11.29
CA PRO A 261 4.71 -2.52 -11.25
C PRO A 261 4.63 -3.22 -12.60
N ASN A 262 4.05 -2.55 -13.61
CA ASN A 262 3.77 -3.14 -14.93
C ASN A 262 4.99 -3.03 -15.85
N ILE A 263 6.12 -3.51 -15.38
CA ILE A 263 7.42 -3.47 -16.06
C ILE A 263 8.24 -4.72 -15.71
N GLY A 264 9.03 -5.19 -16.63
CA GLY A 264 9.86 -6.39 -16.41
C GLY A 264 11.02 -6.18 -15.43
N GLN A 265 11.60 -4.98 -15.39
CA GLN A 265 12.73 -4.63 -14.51
C GLN A 265 12.56 -3.20 -13.95
N MET A 266 12.48 -3.10 -12.65
CA MET A 266 12.30 -1.80 -11.96
C MET A 266 13.62 -1.00 -11.86
N THR A 267 14.76 -1.66 -11.84
CA THR A 267 16.06 -1.02 -11.58
C THR A 267 16.41 0.10 -12.56
N PRO A 268 16.29 -0.06 -13.90
CA PRO A 268 16.67 1.00 -14.84
C PRO A 268 15.87 2.28 -14.65
N VAL A 269 14.56 2.16 -14.44
CA VAL A 269 13.68 3.34 -14.26
C VAL A 269 13.90 3.99 -12.90
N SER A 270 14.21 3.22 -11.85
CA SER A 270 14.54 3.75 -10.52
C SER A 270 15.86 4.51 -10.53
N LEU A 271 16.89 4.01 -11.21
CA LEU A 271 18.16 4.72 -11.39
C LEU A 271 17.95 6.01 -12.19
N ALA A 272 17.16 5.97 -13.25
CA ALA A 272 16.82 7.14 -14.04
C ALA A 272 16.09 8.23 -13.22
N ALA A 273 15.21 7.82 -12.30
CA ALA A 273 14.57 8.74 -11.35
C ALA A 273 15.62 9.42 -10.44
N HIS A 274 16.56 8.65 -9.91
CA HIS A 274 17.67 9.18 -9.10
C HIS A 274 18.53 10.16 -9.89
N GLU A 275 18.93 9.81 -11.10
CA GLU A 275 19.69 10.69 -12.02
C GLU A 275 18.93 11.97 -12.34
N GLY A 276 17.59 11.93 -12.41
CA GLY A 276 16.73 13.09 -12.58
C GLY A 276 16.57 13.95 -11.33
N GLY A 277 17.11 13.53 -10.19
CA GLY A 277 17.07 14.25 -8.92
C GLY A 277 15.99 13.80 -7.95
N ALA A 278 15.43 12.59 -8.10
CA ALA A 278 14.56 12.01 -7.07
C ALA A 278 15.35 11.71 -5.79
N THR A 279 14.73 12.00 -4.65
CA THR A 279 15.26 11.72 -3.31
C THR A 279 14.97 10.29 -2.89
N GLY A 280 13.86 9.73 -3.38
CA GLY A 280 13.42 8.39 -3.04
C GLY A 280 12.43 7.81 -4.05
N ILE A 281 12.07 6.55 -3.81
CA ILE A 281 11.13 5.80 -4.64
C ILE A 281 9.88 5.48 -3.82
N ALA A 282 8.70 5.74 -4.40
CA ALA A 282 7.43 5.21 -3.90
C ALA A 282 7.03 3.98 -4.75
N ALA A 283 6.78 2.86 -4.11
CA ALA A 283 6.41 1.61 -4.78
C ALA A 283 5.22 0.99 -4.05
N ILE A 284 4.28 0.56 -4.77
CA ILE A 284 4.01 0.55 -6.20
C ILE A 284 2.58 1.02 -6.45
N ASN A 285 2.26 1.40 -7.70
CA ASN A 285 0.89 1.66 -8.11
C ASN A 285 0.16 0.33 -8.47
N THR A 286 -0.97 0.44 -9.14
CA THR A 286 -1.87 -0.65 -9.50
C THR A 286 -1.21 -1.65 -10.46
N ILE A 287 -1.37 -2.94 -10.16
CA ILE A 287 -1.03 -4.03 -11.08
C ILE A 287 -2.16 -4.15 -12.10
N LYS A 288 -1.84 -4.04 -13.39
CA LYS A 288 -2.80 -4.30 -14.46
C LYS A 288 -3.21 -5.77 -14.46
N CYS A 289 -4.51 -6.04 -14.42
CA CYS A 289 -5.03 -7.40 -14.45
C CYS A 289 -6.34 -7.49 -15.21
N ILE A 290 -6.71 -8.71 -15.56
CA ILE A 290 -8.01 -9.08 -16.14
C ILE A 290 -8.64 -10.09 -15.18
N THR A 291 -9.86 -9.82 -14.71
CA THR A 291 -10.55 -10.73 -13.79
C THR A 291 -11.09 -11.96 -14.51
N ARG A 292 -11.62 -11.79 -15.72
CA ARG A 292 -12.06 -12.89 -16.59
C ARG A 292 -12.16 -12.44 -18.05
N ILE A 293 -12.30 -13.41 -18.93
CA ILE A 293 -12.64 -13.21 -20.34
C ILE A 293 -14.06 -13.74 -20.58
N ASP A 294 -14.90 -12.94 -21.23
CA ASP A 294 -16.19 -13.39 -21.73
C ASP A 294 -15.93 -14.10 -23.08
N GLU A 295 -16.00 -15.42 -23.07
CA GLU A 295 -15.69 -16.25 -24.26
C GLU A 295 -16.67 -16.07 -25.40
N LYS A 296 -17.91 -15.64 -25.12
CA LYS A 296 -18.94 -15.39 -26.15
C LYS A 296 -18.74 -14.04 -26.80
N ALA A 297 -18.46 -13.02 -26.02
CA ALA A 297 -18.23 -11.66 -26.51
C ALA A 297 -16.77 -11.42 -26.95
N LEU A 298 -15.84 -12.34 -26.62
CA LEU A 298 -14.39 -12.22 -26.83
C LEU A 298 -13.83 -10.91 -26.25
N THR A 299 -14.34 -10.53 -25.08
CA THR A 299 -13.95 -9.31 -24.39
C THR A 299 -13.45 -9.61 -22.97
N ALA A 300 -12.50 -8.81 -22.52
CA ALA A 300 -12.10 -8.85 -21.11
C ALA A 300 -13.22 -8.31 -20.20
N ARG A 301 -13.36 -8.85 -19.01
CA ARG A 301 -14.24 -8.31 -17.99
C ARG A 301 -13.44 -8.00 -16.71
N PRO A 302 -13.66 -6.81 -16.18
CA PRO A 302 -14.35 -5.66 -16.78
C PRO A 302 -13.67 -5.24 -18.10
N VAL A 303 -14.39 -4.56 -18.98
CA VAL A 303 -13.91 -4.17 -20.33
C VAL A 303 -12.64 -3.32 -20.28
N VAL A 304 -12.42 -2.61 -19.19
CA VAL A 304 -11.23 -1.79 -18.94
C VAL A 304 -10.36 -2.47 -17.88
N CYS A 305 -9.06 -2.63 -18.13
CA CYS A 305 -8.13 -3.17 -17.13
C CYS A 305 -7.74 -2.12 -16.08
N GLY A 306 -7.51 -2.57 -14.89
CA GLY A 306 -7.11 -1.71 -13.77
C GLY A 306 -6.38 -2.51 -12.72
#